data_9f0009f99b2ed999c28baecbe71b59d0
#
_entry.id   9f0009f99b2ed999c28baecbe71b59d0
#
_cell.length_a   1.000
_cell.length_b   1.000
_cell.length_c   1.000
_cell.angle_alpha   90.00
_cell.angle_beta   90.00
_cell.angle_gamma   90.00
#
_symmetry.space_group_name_H-M   'P 1'
#
loop_
_entity.id
_entity.type
_entity.pdbx_description
1 polymer ?
#
loop_
_entity_poly.entity_id
_entity_poly.type
_entity_poly.pdbx_seq_one_letter_code
_entity_poly.pdbx_strand_id
1 'polypeptide(L)'
;MILLIDNYDSFTYNLFQYISELGETVEVVRNDKITLDQITKMNPAKIVVSPGPSIPNNAGLSIEIVREYGTKLPILGVCLGHQCIGQAYGGVVTTANEIFHGKISKIFHDGTGLFTNIPNPFNAVRSVSYTHLTLPTTPYV
;
A
#
# COMPACT_ATOMS: atom_id res chain seq x y z
N MET A 1 -5.29 8.41 -15.08
CA MET A 1 -6.21 7.93 -14.04
C MET A 1 -5.45 7.01 -13.08
N ILE A 2 -5.68 7.17 -11.79
CA ILE A 2 -5.15 6.30 -10.72
C ILE A 2 -6.27 5.34 -10.30
N LEU A 3 -5.98 4.04 -10.26
CA LEU A 3 -6.89 3.04 -9.71
C LEU A 3 -6.60 2.86 -8.20
N LEU A 4 -7.58 3.12 -7.38
CA LEU A 4 -7.50 2.93 -5.92
C LEU A 4 -8.26 1.66 -5.53
N ILE A 5 -7.54 0.64 -5.10
CA ILE A 5 -8.12 -0.63 -4.63
C ILE A 5 -8.55 -0.45 -3.17
N ASP A 6 -9.84 -0.59 -2.93
CA ASP A 6 -10.45 -0.49 -1.60
C ASP A 6 -10.47 -1.86 -0.90
N ASN A 7 -9.69 -1.98 0.17
CA ASN A 7 -9.66 -3.15 1.05
C ASN A 7 -10.71 -3.07 2.18
N TYR A 8 -11.85 -2.43 1.92
CA TYR A 8 -12.93 -2.26 2.91
C TYR A 8 -12.50 -1.45 4.14
N ASP A 9 -11.77 -0.36 3.89
CA ASP A 9 -11.29 0.52 4.93
C ASP A 9 -11.96 1.90 4.89
N SER A 10 -12.28 2.45 6.06
CA SER A 10 -12.88 3.79 6.16
C SER A 10 -11.97 4.91 5.67
N PHE A 11 -10.65 4.68 5.65
CA PHE A 11 -9.67 5.66 5.19
C PHE A 11 -9.49 5.69 3.66
N THR A 12 -10.07 4.74 2.93
CA THR A 12 -9.96 4.68 1.46
C THR A 12 -10.42 5.99 0.80
N TYR A 13 -11.55 6.53 1.24
CA TYR A 13 -12.07 7.77 0.68
C TYR A 13 -11.29 9.02 1.10
N ASN A 14 -10.58 9.00 2.22
CA ASN A 14 -9.62 10.04 2.56
C ASN A 14 -8.45 10.03 1.55
N LEU A 15 -7.93 8.87 1.21
CA LEU A 15 -6.92 8.73 0.15
C LEU A 15 -7.45 9.22 -1.20
N PHE A 16 -8.68 8.85 -1.55
CA PHE A 16 -9.36 9.35 -2.75
C PHE A 16 -9.36 10.88 -2.80
N GLN A 17 -9.77 11.54 -1.70
CA GLN A 17 -9.81 12.99 -1.62
C GLN A 17 -8.42 13.61 -1.77
N TYR A 18 -7.43 13.15 -1.00
CA TYR A 18 -6.05 13.66 -1.07
C TYR A 18 -5.46 13.56 -2.48
N ILE A 19 -5.64 12.42 -3.13
CA ILE A 19 -5.11 12.21 -4.48
C ILE A 19 -5.85 13.10 -5.49
N SER A 20 -7.18 13.26 -5.33
CA SER A 20 -8.00 14.12 -6.20
C SER A 20 -7.65 15.60 -6.01
N GLU A 21 -7.35 16.06 -4.80
CA GLU A 21 -6.88 17.42 -4.52
C GLU A 21 -5.53 17.74 -5.20
N LEU A 22 -4.72 16.72 -5.47
CA LEU A 22 -3.49 16.85 -6.24
C LEU A 22 -3.75 16.95 -7.76
N GLY A 23 -5.01 16.95 -8.20
CA GLY A 23 -5.40 17.07 -9.60
C GLY A 23 -5.45 15.76 -10.38
N GLU A 24 -5.29 14.62 -9.74
CA GLU A 24 -5.35 13.30 -10.39
C GLU A 24 -6.79 12.79 -10.47
N THR A 25 -7.15 12.16 -11.57
CA THR A 25 -8.41 11.40 -11.68
C THR A 25 -8.25 10.06 -10.98
N VAL A 26 -9.14 9.75 -10.04
CA VAL A 26 -9.10 8.52 -9.24
C VAL A 26 -10.37 7.72 -9.43
N GLU A 27 -10.23 6.43 -9.65
CA GLU A 27 -11.34 5.47 -9.64
C GLU A 27 -11.15 4.51 -8.48
N VAL A 28 -12.20 4.34 -7.65
CA VAL A 28 -12.17 3.47 -6.46
C VAL A 28 -12.93 2.19 -6.77
N VAL A 29 -12.28 1.05 -6.57
CA VAL A 29 -12.91 -0.26 -6.78
C VAL A 29 -12.54 -1.20 -5.63
N ARG A 30 -13.51 -1.93 -5.11
CA ARG A 30 -13.29 -2.90 -4.04
C ARG A 30 -12.47 -4.09 -4.53
N ASN A 31 -11.61 -4.61 -3.64
CA ASN A 31 -10.66 -5.68 -3.93
C ASN A 31 -11.29 -7.00 -4.38
N ASP A 32 -12.58 -7.23 -4.11
CA ASP A 32 -13.36 -8.40 -4.49
C ASP A 32 -14.38 -8.12 -5.63
N LYS A 33 -14.44 -6.90 -6.14
CA LYS A 33 -15.38 -6.45 -7.18
C LYS A 33 -14.72 -6.10 -8.50
N ILE A 34 -13.47 -6.52 -8.69
CA ILE A 34 -12.69 -6.28 -9.89
C ILE A 34 -11.95 -7.55 -10.29
N THR A 35 -11.66 -7.70 -11.56
CA THR A 35 -10.80 -8.77 -12.10
C THR A 35 -9.57 -8.17 -12.75
N LEU A 36 -8.50 -8.96 -12.91
CA LEU A 36 -7.29 -8.51 -13.61
C LEU A 36 -7.57 -8.05 -15.04
N ASP A 37 -8.47 -8.74 -15.75
CA ASP A 37 -8.89 -8.35 -17.10
C ASP A 37 -9.59 -6.98 -17.13
N GLN A 38 -10.40 -6.68 -16.12
CA GLN A 38 -11.03 -5.38 -15.98
C GLN A 38 -9.99 -4.28 -15.74
N ILE A 39 -9.01 -4.52 -14.86
CA ILE A 39 -7.91 -3.58 -14.63
C ILE A 39 -7.13 -3.34 -15.93
N THR A 40 -6.84 -4.39 -16.69
CA THR A 40 -6.18 -4.26 -17.99
C THR A 40 -6.98 -3.38 -18.96
N LYS A 41 -8.31 -3.55 -19.03
CA LYS A 41 -9.20 -2.72 -19.87
C LYS A 41 -9.29 -1.28 -19.38
N MET A 42 -9.27 -1.05 -18.07
CA MET A 42 -9.25 0.30 -17.48
C MET A 42 -7.96 1.04 -17.80
N ASN A 43 -6.87 0.32 -18.02
CA ASN A 43 -5.54 0.85 -18.34
C ASN A 43 -5.10 2.00 -17.43
N PRO A 44 -5.04 1.77 -16.09
CA PRO A 44 -4.65 2.83 -15.16
C PRO A 44 -3.17 3.21 -15.36
N ALA A 45 -2.83 4.46 -15.09
CA ALA A 45 -1.44 4.92 -15.13
C ALA A 45 -0.68 4.51 -13.85
N LYS A 46 -1.38 4.40 -12.72
CA LYS A 46 -0.83 4.05 -11.40
C LYS A 46 -1.90 3.29 -10.60
N ILE A 47 -1.46 2.50 -9.63
CA ILE A 47 -2.35 1.80 -8.70
C ILE A 47 -2.02 2.20 -7.27
N VAL A 48 -3.04 2.42 -6.46
CA VAL A 48 -2.91 2.59 -5.01
C VAL A 48 -3.69 1.47 -4.32
N VAL A 49 -3.06 0.79 -3.37
CA VAL A 49 -3.70 -0.26 -2.57
C VAL A 49 -3.93 0.29 -1.17
N SER A 50 -5.18 0.38 -0.76
CA SER A 50 -5.60 1.05 0.47
C SER A 50 -5.23 0.28 1.73
N PRO A 51 -5.31 0.93 2.91
CA PRO A 51 -5.44 0.23 4.18
C PRO A 51 -6.59 -0.77 4.15
N GLY A 52 -6.63 -1.64 5.12
CA GLY A 52 -7.72 -2.59 5.29
C GLY A 52 -7.59 -3.38 6.57
N PRO A 53 -8.64 -4.11 6.95
CA PRO A 53 -8.62 -4.96 8.12
C PRO A 53 -7.82 -6.24 7.88
N SER A 54 -7.39 -6.89 8.98
CA SER A 54 -6.79 -8.22 8.96
C SER A 54 -5.39 -8.26 8.31
N ILE A 55 -5.10 -9.31 7.58
CA ILE A 55 -3.79 -9.63 6.98
C ILE A 55 -3.90 -9.67 5.44
N PRO A 56 -2.77 -9.59 4.71
CA PRO A 56 -2.77 -9.58 3.25
C PRO A 56 -3.52 -10.74 2.59
N ASN A 57 -3.47 -11.94 3.17
CA ASN A 57 -4.18 -13.11 2.63
C ASN A 57 -5.71 -12.93 2.55
N ASN A 58 -6.25 -12.01 3.33
CA ASN A 58 -7.67 -11.69 3.35
C ASN A 58 -8.02 -10.43 2.54
N ALA A 59 -7.05 -9.88 1.81
CA ALA A 59 -7.21 -8.65 1.02
C ALA A 59 -7.71 -8.89 -0.42
N GLY A 60 -8.50 -9.94 -0.65
CA GLY A 60 -9.04 -10.25 -1.97
C GLY A 60 -7.96 -10.35 -3.04
N LEU A 61 -8.12 -9.65 -4.16
CA LEU A 61 -7.16 -9.66 -5.27
C LEU A 61 -5.92 -8.77 -5.07
N SER A 62 -5.77 -8.09 -3.92
CA SER A 62 -4.70 -7.09 -3.75
C SER A 62 -3.30 -7.64 -3.98
N ILE A 63 -3.00 -8.88 -3.54
CA ILE A 63 -1.70 -9.51 -3.76
C ILE A 63 -1.49 -9.86 -5.24
N GLU A 64 -2.50 -10.42 -5.89
CA GLU A 64 -2.46 -10.77 -7.32
C GLU A 64 -2.30 -9.54 -8.20
N ILE A 65 -2.98 -8.44 -7.86
CA ILE A 65 -2.82 -7.14 -8.54
C ILE A 65 -1.36 -6.68 -8.46
N VAL A 66 -0.75 -6.75 -7.27
CA VAL A 66 0.65 -6.36 -7.12
C VAL A 66 1.57 -7.26 -7.94
N ARG A 67 1.36 -8.57 -7.94
CA ARG A 67 2.17 -9.51 -8.72
C ARG A 67 2.06 -9.26 -10.22
N GLU A 68 0.85 -9.01 -10.72
CA GLU A 68 0.60 -8.83 -12.16
C GLU A 68 1.11 -7.48 -12.67
N TYR A 69 0.90 -6.41 -11.88
CA TYR A 69 1.15 -5.05 -12.34
C TYR A 69 2.40 -4.40 -11.75
N GLY A 70 3.00 -4.96 -10.69
CA GLY A 70 4.11 -4.32 -9.98
C GLY A 70 5.37 -4.08 -10.80
N THR A 71 5.58 -4.83 -11.88
CA THR A 71 6.68 -4.61 -12.85
C THR A 71 6.26 -3.74 -14.04
N LYS A 72 4.98 -3.42 -14.17
CA LYS A 72 4.40 -2.71 -15.34
C LYS A 72 3.99 -1.28 -14.99
N LEU A 73 3.52 -1.05 -13.76
CA LEU A 73 2.96 0.21 -13.30
C LEU A 73 3.51 0.59 -11.92
N PRO A 74 3.63 1.88 -11.61
CA PRO A 74 3.89 2.32 -10.24
C PRO A 74 2.75 1.91 -9.31
N ILE A 75 3.09 1.25 -8.21
CA ILE A 75 2.11 0.84 -7.17
C ILE A 75 2.52 1.44 -5.83
N LEU A 76 1.58 2.12 -5.17
CA LEU A 76 1.70 2.59 -3.80
C LEU A 76 0.82 1.75 -2.88
N GLY A 77 1.39 1.15 -1.87
CA GLY A 77 0.65 0.45 -0.81
C GLY A 77 0.62 1.25 0.48
N VAL A 78 -0.55 1.40 1.07
CA VAL A 78 -0.76 2.07 2.36
C VAL A 78 -1.21 1.05 3.39
N CYS A 79 -0.49 0.92 4.51
CA CYS A 79 -0.78 -0.01 5.60
C CYS A 79 -0.92 -1.46 5.10
N LEU A 80 -2.12 -2.04 5.08
CA LEU A 80 -2.37 -3.38 4.52
C LEU A 80 -1.87 -3.48 3.07
N GLY A 81 -2.05 -2.44 2.27
CA GLY A 81 -1.53 -2.39 0.90
C GLY A 81 0.00 -2.52 0.83
N HIS A 82 0.73 -1.89 1.75
CA HIS A 82 2.18 -2.05 1.86
C HIS A 82 2.55 -3.50 2.23
N GLN A 83 1.80 -4.12 3.14
CA GLN A 83 2.00 -5.53 3.50
C GLN A 83 1.71 -6.47 2.31
N CYS A 84 0.68 -6.18 1.50
CA CYS A 84 0.38 -6.91 0.27
C CYS A 84 1.55 -6.84 -0.73
N ILE A 85 2.19 -5.66 -0.88
CA ILE A 85 3.39 -5.51 -1.71
C ILE A 85 4.52 -6.39 -1.18
N GLY A 86 4.83 -6.30 0.11
CA GLY A 86 5.87 -7.13 0.71
C GLY A 86 5.64 -8.62 0.50
N GLN A 87 4.42 -9.10 0.71
CA GLN A 87 4.08 -10.51 0.53
C GLN A 87 4.07 -10.94 -0.94
N ALA A 88 3.66 -10.06 -1.86
CA ALA A 88 3.69 -10.33 -3.29
C ALA A 88 5.10 -10.64 -3.79
N TYR A 89 6.11 -10.00 -3.20
CA TYR A 89 7.53 -10.19 -3.51
C TYR A 89 8.25 -11.16 -2.56
N GLY A 90 7.52 -12.02 -1.88
CA GLY A 90 8.07 -13.10 -1.05
C GLY A 90 8.44 -12.70 0.38
N GLY A 91 8.08 -11.50 0.81
CA GLY A 91 8.19 -11.09 2.20
C GLY A 91 7.21 -11.82 3.11
N VAL A 92 7.55 -11.90 4.39
CA VAL A 92 6.69 -12.50 5.42
C VAL A 92 6.18 -11.39 6.35
N VAL A 93 4.87 -11.31 6.50
CA VAL A 93 4.21 -10.39 7.41
C VAL A 93 3.94 -11.12 8.73
N THR A 94 4.56 -10.64 9.81
CA THR A 94 4.43 -11.23 11.15
C THR A 94 3.93 -10.18 12.15
N THR A 95 3.50 -10.65 13.31
CA THR A 95 3.14 -9.77 14.44
C THR A 95 4.37 -8.98 14.90
N ALA A 96 4.22 -7.68 15.09
CA ALA A 96 5.27 -6.85 15.66
C ALA A 96 5.54 -7.23 17.12
N ASN A 97 6.80 -7.11 17.56
CA ASN A 97 7.20 -7.37 18.93
C ASN A 97 6.51 -6.41 19.94
N GLU A 98 6.16 -5.23 19.48
CA GLU A 98 5.40 -4.25 20.24
C GLU A 98 4.18 -3.80 19.45
N ILE A 99 3.02 -3.82 20.11
CA ILE A 99 1.78 -3.30 19.53
C ILE A 99 1.71 -1.81 19.79
N PHE A 100 1.66 -1.03 18.68
CA PHE A 100 1.46 0.41 18.73
C PHE A 100 0.04 0.74 18.28
N HIS A 101 -0.69 1.52 19.07
CA HIS A 101 -1.99 2.03 18.66
C HIS A 101 -2.06 3.52 18.97
N GLY A 102 -2.16 4.35 17.92
CA GLY A 102 -2.28 5.79 18.05
C GLY A 102 -1.07 6.51 18.64
N LYS A 103 0.10 5.88 18.73
CA LYS A 103 1.32 6.49 19.28
C LYS A 103 2.10 7.21 18.19
N ILE A 104 2.57 8.42 18.52
CA ILE A 104 3.48 9.18 17.67
C ILE A 104 4.88 8.58 17.77
N SER A 105 5.51 8.39 16.61
CA SER A 105 6.89 7.93 16.50
C SER A 105 7.67 8.79 15.51
N LYS A 106 8.97 8.91 15.76
CA LYS A 106 9.88 9.53 14.81
C LYS A 106 10.20 8.54 13.70
N ILE A 107 10.01 8.96 12.45
CA ILE A 107 10.32 8.19 11.25
C ILE A 107 11.60 8.75 10.66
N PHE A 108 12.60 7.89 10.56
CA PHE A 108 13.89 8.18 9.92
C PHE A 108 13.90 7.62 8.51
N HIS A 109 14.50 8.34 7.58
CA HIS A 109 14.57 7.94 6.17
C HIS A 109 15.87 8.49 5.53
N ASP A 110 16.16 8.04 4.32
CA ASP A 110 17.36 8.45 3.57
C ASP A 110 17.18 9.73 2.73
N GLY A 111 15.98 10.29 2.69
CA GLY A 111 15.66 11.49 1.91
C GLY A 111 15.47 11.24 0.41
N THR A 112 15.41 9.98 -0.03
CA THR A 112 15.28 9.63 -1.45
C THR A 112 13.84 9.23 -1.82
N GLY A 113 13.53 9.19 -3.12
CA GLY A 113 12.25 8.73 -3.64
C GLY A 113 11.06 9.49 -3.04
N LEU A 114 10.16 8.77 -2.39
CA LEU A 114 8.97 9.33 -1.74
C LEU A 114 9.30 10.28 -0.57
N PHE A 115 10.50 10.21 -0.02
CA PHE A 115 10.92 11.01 1.13
C PHE A 115 11.70 12.27 0.73
N THR A 116 11.84 12.54 -0.57
CA THR A 116 12.49 13.75 -1.06
C THR A 116 11.75 15.00 -0.53
N ASN A 117 12.51 15.93 0.10
CA ASN A 117 11.98 17.15 0.72
C ASN A 117 11.07 16.93 1.95
N ILE A 118 11.01 15.72 2.49
CA ILE A 118 10.35 15.48 3.78
C ILE A 118 11.37 15.66 4.90
N PRO A 119 11.02 16.34 6.02
CA PRO A 119 11.92 16.47 7.18
C PRO A 119 12.40 15.12 7.70
N ASN A 120 13.67 15.00 8.07
CA ASN A 120 14.25 13.78 8.62
C ASN A 120 14.85 14.04 10.02
N PRO A 121 14.31 13.47 11.10
CA PRO A 121 13.10 12.66 11.14
C PRO A 121 11.80 13.48 11.05
N PHE A 122 10.69 12.83 10.69
CA PHE A 122 9.36 13.40 10.84
C PHE A 122 8.52 12.58 11.82
N ASN A 123 7.49 13.20 12.39
CA ASN A 123 6.58 12.54 13.31
C ASN A 123 5.42 11.92 12.55
N ALA A 124 5.10 10.66 12.85
CA ALA A 124 3.92 9.98 12.31
C ALA A 124 3.22 9.18 13.39
N VAL A 125 1.90 9.11 13.30
CA VAL A 125 1.09 8.23 14.14
C VAL A 125 1.20 6.81 13.61
N ARG A 126 1.53 5.87 14.49
CA ARG A 126 1.56 4.45 14.16
C ARG A 126 0.37 3.74 14.77
N SER A 127 -0.27 2.90 13.96
CA SER A 127 -1.22 1.90 14.42
C SER A 127 -0.77 0.56 13.85
N VAL A 128 -0.03 -0.22 14.66
CA VAL A 128 0.70 -1.40 14.17
C VAL A 128 0.36 -2.58 15.07
N SER A 129 -0.38 -3.55 14.53
CA SER A 129 -0.55 -4.89 15.11
C SER A 129 0.26 -5.94 14.36
N TYR A 130 0.47 -5.74 13.05
CA TYR A 130 1.19 -6.67 12.16
C TYR A 130 2.10 -5.87 11.25
N THR A 131 3.37 -5.68 11.62
CA THR A 131 4.31 -5.03 10.69
C THR A 131 5.75 -5.41 11.02
N HIS A 132 6.04 -6.68 11.00
CA HIS A 132 7.40 -7.12 10.80
C HIS A 132 7.46 -7.74 9.40
N LEU A 133 7.91 -6.96 8.42
CA LEU A 133 8.11 -7.41 7.06
C LEU A 133 9.56 -7.84 6.91
N THR A 134 9.80 -9.14 6.82
CA THR A 134 11.10 -9.67 6.42
C THR A 134 11.07 -9.91 4.91
N LEU A 135 11.88 -9.17 4.18
CA LEU A 135 12.12 -9.42 2.75
C LEU A 135 13.16 -10.53 2.58
N PRO A 136 13.09 -11.34 1.51
CA PRO A 136 14.15 -12.27 1.19
C PRO A 136 15.48 -11.53 1.04
N THR A 137 16.55 -12.06 1.65
CA THR A 137 17.88 -11.44 1.66
C THR A 137 18.69 -11.70 0.37
N THR A 138 18.09 -12.13 -0.70
CA THR A 138 18.76 -12.21 -2.00
C THR A 138 18.91 -10.81 -2.57
N PRO A 139 20.15 -10.31 -2.78
CA PRO A 139 20.33 -9.04 -3.46
C PRO A 139 19.77 -9.19 -4.88
N TYR A 140 18.80 -8.37 -5.23
CA TYR A 140 18.44 -8.17 -6.63
C TYR A 140 19.56 -7.35 -7.26
N VAL A 141 20.30 -8.00 -8.13
CA VAL A 141 21.27 -7.34 -9.01
C VAL A 141 20.51 -6.69 -10.15
#